data_d536519bc060d0c0b15449fb183da491
#
_entry.id   d536519bc060d0c0b15449fb183da491
#
_cell.length_a   1.000
_cell.length_b   1.000
_cell.length_c   1.000
_cell.angle_alpha   90.00
_cell.angle_beta   90.00
_cell.angle_gamma   90.00
#
_symmetry.space_group_name_H-M   'P 1'
#
loop_
_entity.id
_entity.type
_entity.pdbx_description
1 polymer ?
#
loop_
_entity_poly.entity_id
_entity_poly.type
_entity_poly.pdbx_seq_one_letter_code
_entity_poly.pdbx_strand_id
1 'polypeptide(L)'
;MVVNAILFVGFVKVILANSYKRSSMNKQDISTIIDLHFEEMTDLEQEIARYFLQTDTINDDLSSQQVTQKLHISQAALTRFAKKCGFKGYREFIFKYQQQKDTLSAPQQDMNPLTQRVLRSYANVREISQGLIDDEQLERVAQMIDQSERVYFFGTGSSGLVAREMKLRFMRLGVVCEALTDPDGFAWTTSIIDEKCLVFGFSLSGTTPSIIDSLLDAQDMGAKTVLFTSSPNKDTQAFTETILVASQNQASYIQRISAQIPMLIIIDLLYAYFLEIDRESKEKIFNSYWENNRLNGYRRNTRNRKP
;
A
#
# COMPACT_ATOMS: atom_id res chain seq x y z
N MET A 1 11.34 23.09 20.21
CA MET A 1 10.89 22.48 18.94
C MET A 1 11.60 21.18 18.57
N VAL A 2 12.87 20.97 18.86
CA VAL A 2 13.63 19.74 18.50
C VAL A 2 13.23 18.50 19.33
N VAL A 3 12.82 18.68 20.58
CA VAL A 3 12.47 17.57 21.52
C VAL A 3 11.18 16.82 21.07
N ASN A 4 10.21 17.53 20.47
CA ASN A 4 8.97 16.90 19.99
C ASN A 4 9.17 16.06 18.72
N ALA A 5 10.19 16.36 17.91
CA ALA A 5 10.49 15.60 16.69
C ALA A 5 11.09 14.21 17.01
N ILE A 6 11.90 14.14 18.05
CA ILE A 6 12.55 12.88 18.50
C ILE A 6 11.52 11.96 19.17
N LEU A 7 10.59 12.54 19.95
CA LEU A 7 9.48 11.79 20.57
C LEU A 7 8.49 11.24 19.54
N PHE A 8 8.26 11.97 18.46
CA PHE A 8 7.34 11.57 17.40
C PHE A 8 7.88 10.41 16.54
N VAL A 9 9.14 10.48 16.10
CA VAL A 9 9.80 9.37 15.40
C VAL A 9 9.86 8.13 16.31
N GLY A 10 10.06 8.33 17.62
CA GLY A 10 9.96 7.29 18.64
C GLY A 10 8.55 6.70 18.77
N PHE A 11 7.52 7.51 18.68
CA PHE A 11 6.12 7.10 18.85
C PHE A 11 5.59 6.34 17.62
N VAL A 12 5.91 6.80 16.40
CA VAL A 12 5.60 6.07 15.15
C VAL A 12 6.38 4.76 15.09
N LYS A 13 7.66 4.76 15.48
CA LYS A 13 8.45 3.51 15.62
C LYS A 13 7.86 2.57 16.67
N VAL A 14 7.32 3.07 17.76
CA VAL A 14 6.66 2.27 18.82
C VAL A 14 5.30 1.75 18.37
N ILE A 15 4.52 2.51 17.61
CA ILE A 15 3.24 2.04 17.03
C ILE A 15 3.52 0.99 15.96
N LEU A 16 4.44 1.23 15.04
CA LEU A 16 4.86 0.25 14.05
C LEU A 16 5.48 -0.99 14.70
N ALA A 17 6.33 -0.83 15.73
CA ALA A 17 6.90 -1.94 16.48
C ALA A 17 5.88 -2.67 17.37
N ASN A 18 4.86 -2.01 17.89
CA ASN A 18 3.82 -2.63 18.72
C ASN A 18 2.71 -3.28 17.90
N SER A 19 2.32 -2.73 16.75
CA SER A 19 1.44 -3.42 15.80
C SER A 19 2.13 -4.67 15.22
N TYR A 20 3.43 -4.59 14.94
CA TYR A 20 4.24 -5.76 14.56
C TYR A 20 4.43 -6.77 15.72
N LYS A 21 4.51 -6.34 16.98
CA LYS A 21 4.64 -7.25 18.14
C LYS A 21 3.35 -7.98 18.51
N ARG A 22 2.17 -7.47 18.15
CA ARG A 22 0.89 -8.15 18.42
C ARG A 22 0.50 -9.21 17.40
N SER A 23 1.02 -9.15 16.17
CA SER A 23 0.81 -10.20 15.16
C SER A 23 1.95 -11.20 15.20
N SER A 24 1.76 -12.27 15.95
CA SER A 24 2.51 -13.54 15.96
C SER A 24 4.00 -13.47 15.59
N MET A 25 4.86 -13.56 16.59
CA MET A 25 6.32 -13.78 16.51
C MET A 25 6.78 -15.02 15.73
N ASN A 26 5.97 -15.59 14.85
CA ASN A 26 6.26 -16.91 14.28
C ASN A 26 6.39 -16.99 12.74
N LYS A 27 6.30 -15.88 11.97
CA LYS A 27 6.52 -15.94 10.50
C LYS A 27 6.82 -14.59 9.85
N GLN A 28 7.72 -13.76 10.39
CA GLN A 28 8.19 -12.59 9.64
C GLN A 28 9.12 -13.01 8.50
N ASP A 29 8.81 -12.60 7.28
CA ASP A 29 9.70 -12.76 6.11
C ASP A 29 11.00 -11.98 6.35
N ILE A 30 12.14 -12.65 6.24
CA ILE A 30 13.45 -12.05 6.48
C ILE A 30 13.74 -10.91 5.51
N SER A 31 13.22 -10.97 4.29
CA SER A 31 13.29 -9.86 3.34
C SER A 31 12.64 -8.60 3.94
N THR A 32 11.46 -8.73 4.54
CA THR A 32 10.76 -7.63 5.24
C THR A 32 11.58 -7.10 6.42
N ILE A 33 12.23 -7.99 7.17
CA ILE A 33 13.08 -7.57 8.30
C ILE A 33 14.30 -6.78 7.82
N ILE A 34 14.97 -7.24 6.77
CA ILE A 34 16.09 -6.52 6.14
C ILE A 34 15.64 -5.13 5.71
N ASP A 35 14.49 -5.05 5.10
CA ASP A 35 13.91 -3.84 4.55
C ASP A 35 13.56 -2.80 5.61
N LEU A 36 12.98 -3.22 6.72
CA LEU A 36 12.65 -2.34 7.85
C LEU A 36 13.86 -1.62 8.44
N HIS A 37 15.05 -2.25 8.35
CA HIS A 37 16.29 -1.70 8.89
C HIS A 37 17.20 -1.08 7.82
N PHE A 38 16.81 -1.12 6.54
CA PHE A 38 17.68 -0.76 5.42
C PHE A 38 18.19 0.68 5.49
N GLU A 39 17.32 1.64 5.81
CA GLU A 39 17.67 3.07 5.93
C GLU A 39 18.63 3.37 7.11
N GLU A 40 18.65 2.49 8.11
CA GLU A 40 19.53 2.63 9.27
C GLU A 40 20.91 1.96 9.07
N MET A 41 21.09 1.26 7.94
CA MET A 41 22.30 0.51 7.61
C MET A 41 23.40 1.43 7.05
N THR A 42 24.65 1.11 7.39
CA THR A 42 25.81 1.68 6.70
C THR A 42 25.88 1.18 5.27
N ASP A 43 26.63 1.87 4.39
CA ASP A 43 26.78 1.47 2.98
C ASP A 43 27.18 0.00 2.80
N LEU A 44 28.09 -0.50 3.65
CA LEU A 44 28.52 -1.89 3.66
C LEU A 44 27.40 -2.84 4.09
N GLU A 45 26.61 -2.47 5.10
CA GLU A 45 25.47 -3.27 5.55
C GLU A 45 24.35 -3.28 4.52
N GLN A 46 24.16 -2.17 3.79
CA GLN A 46 23.22 -2.10 2.66
C GLN A 46 23.67 -2.98 1.49
N GLU A 47 24.98 -3.08 1.24
CA GLU A 47 25.52 -4.00 0.24
C GLU A 47 25.22 -5.47 0.61
N ILE A 48 25.42 -5.84 1.89
CA ILE A 48 25.04 -7.16 2.40
C ILE A 48 23.53 -7.38 2.28
N ALA A 49 22.73 -6.37 2.63
CA ALA A 49 21.28 -6.42 2.50
C ALA A 49 20.84 -6.69 1.05
N ARG A 50 21.40 -5.95 0.10
CA ARG A 50 21.10 -6.14 -1.34
C ARG A 50 21.45 -7.56 -1.80
N TYR A 51 22.56 -8.12 -1.33
CA TYR A 51 22.94 -9.50 -1.66
C TYR A 51 21.86 -10.51 -1.22
N PHE A 52 21.34 -10.41 0.01
CA PHE A 52 20.29 -11.31 0.50
C PHE A 52 18.91 -11.02 -0.09
N LEU A 53 18.64 -9.81 -0.54
CA LEU A 53 17.41 -9.44 -1.25
C LEU A 53 17.41 -9.87 -2.72
N GLN A 54 18.58 -10.15 -3.31
CA GLN A 54 18.70 -10.66 -4.67
C GLN A 54 18.32 -12.14 -4.73
N THR A 55 17.56 -12.51 -5.74
CA THR A 55 16.99 -13.88 -5.88
C THR A 55 18.03 -14.91 -6.34
N ASP A 56 19.13 -14.47 -6.92
CA ASP A 56 20.16 -15.35 -7.49
C ASP A 56 20.97 -16.11 -6.42
N THR A 57 20.82 -15.73 -5.14
CA THR A 57 21.41 -16.45 -3.99
C THR A 57 20.73 -17.80 -3.69
N ILE A 58 19.75 -18.23 -4.48
CA ILE A 58 18.98 -19.46 -4.22
C ILE A 58 19.84 -20.71 -4.22
N ASN A 59 20.88 -20.76 -5.04
CA ASN A 59 21.79 -21.89 -5.18
C ASN A 59 23.18 -21.63 -4.58
N ASP A 60 23.39 -20.47 -3.91
CA ASP A 60 24.69 -20.13 -3.33
C ASP A 60 24.93 -20.89 -2.03
N ASP A 61 26.21 -21.23 -1.80
CA ASP A 61 26.66 -21.60 -0.45
C ASP A 61 26.66 -20.36 0.43
N LEU A 62 25.66 -20.25 1.31
CA LEU A 62 25.47 -19.12 2.22
C LEU A 62 26.26 -19.26 3.52
N SER A 63 27.30 -20.13 3.55
CA SER A 63 28.23 -20.15 4.69
C SER A 63 28.90 -18.78 4.87
N SER A 64 29.21 -18.44 6.12
CA SER A 64 29.85 -17.14 6.40
C SER A 64 31.14 -16.94 5.63
N GLN A 65 31.89 -18.03 5.37
CA GLN A 65 33.13 -18.00 4.62
C GLN A 65 32.89 -17.64 3.13
N GLN A 66 31.91 -18.26 2.49
CA GLN A 66 31.62 -18.02 1.08
C GLN A 66 31.04 -16.61 0.86
N VAL A 67 30.11 -16.18 1.74
CA VAL A 67 29.53 -14.84 1.63
C VAL A 67 30.57 -13.75 1.86
N THR A 68 31.49 -13.93 2.86
CA THR A 68 32.56 -12.97 3.09
C THR A 68 33.55 -12.90 1.93
N GLN A 69 33.86 -14.02 1.31
CA GLN A 69 34.70 -14.04 0.10
C GLN A 69 34.02 -13.37 -1.08
N LYS A 70 32.74 -13.66 -1.33
CA LYS A 70 31.98 -13.14 -2.47
C LYS A 70 31.78 -11.62 -2.39
N LEU A 71 31.51 -11.09 -1.19
CA LEU A 71 31.29 -9.67 -0.96
C LEU A 71 32.56 -8.91 -0.53
N HIS A 72 33.70 -9.58 -0.43
CA HIS A 72 34.97 -8.99 0.05
C HIS A 72 34.84 -8.27 1.42
N ILE A 73 34.09 -8.86 2.36
CA ILE A 73 33.79 -8.29 3.67
C ILE A 73 34.33 -9.18 4.80
N SER A 74 34.34 -8.64 6.03
CA SER A 74 34.72 -9.42 7.21
C SER A 74 33.54 -10.20 7.81
N GLN A 75 33.79 -11.30 8.52
CA GLN A 75 32.78 -12.02 9.31
C GLN A 75 32.14 -11.12 10.40
N ALA A 76 32.89 -10.15 10.89
CA ALA A 76 32.37 -9.17 11.84
C ALA A 76 31.29 -8.26 11.18
N ALA A 77 31.46 -7.92 9.92
CA ALA A 77 30.47 -7.14 9.16
C ALA A 77 29.16 -7.93 8.99
N LEU A 78 29.23 -9.21 8.60
CA LEU A 78 28.06 -10.09 8.53
C LEU A 78 27.33 -10.21 9.88
N THR A 79 28.11 -10.31 10.97
CA THR A 79 27.53 -10.42 12.30
C THR A 79 26.83 -9.12 12.73
N ARG A 80 27.41 -7.94 12.41
CA ARG A 80 26.77 -6.64 12.68
C ARG A 80 25.48 -6.48 11.89
N PHE A 81 25.51 -6.79 10.59
CA PHE A 81 24.33 -6.79 9.74
C PHE A 81 23.20 -7.66 10.33
N ALA A 82 23.50 -8.93 10.66
CA ALA A 82 22.52 -9.83 11.26
C ALA A 82 21.94 -9.30 12.58
N LYS A 83 22.78 -8.69 13.44
CA LYS A 83 22.34 -8.07 14.70
C LYS A 83 21.45 -6.86 14.45
N LYS A 84 21.74 -6.06 13.43
CA LYS A 84 20.93 -4.92 13.04
C LYS A 84 19.54 -5.36 12.55
N CYS A 85 19.46 -6.51 11.87
CA CYS A 85 18.20 -7.16 11.50
C CYS A 85 17.50 -7.87 12.69
N GLY A 86 17.98 -7.71 13.94
CA GLY A 86 17.34 -8.26 15.15
C GLY A 86 17.73 -9.71 15.49
N PHE A 87 18.67 -10.32 14.79
CA PHE A 87 19.15 -11.68 15.07
C PHE A 87 20.36 -11.65 16.04
N LYS A 88 20.57 -12.74 16.76
CA LYS A 88 21.74 -12.87 17.68
C LYS A 88 23.08 -12.85 16.94
N GLY A 89 23.08 -13.20 15.65
CA GLY A 89 24.25 -13.20 14.79
C GLY A 89 23.95 -13.87 13.45
N TYR A 90 24.99 -13.94 12.58
CA TYR A 90 24.86 -14.44 11.22
C TYR A 90 24.32 -15.89 11.13
N ARG A 91 24.70 -16.75 12.08
CA ARG A 91 24.26 -18.16 12.09
C ARG A 91 22.75 -18.29 12.31
N GLU A 92 22.17 -17.49 13.19
CA GLU A 92 20.72 -17.47 13.39
C GLU A 92 20.00 -16.85 12.20
N PHE A 93 20.54 -15.75 11.68
CA PHE A 93 20.00 -15.10 10.47
C PHE A 93 19.93 -16.07 9.31
N ILE A 94 21.03 -16.75 8.97
CA ILE A 94 21.08 -17.64 7.81
C ILE A 94 20.21 -18.89 7.99
N PHE A 95 20.14 -19.43 9.22
CA PHE A 95 19.24 -20.54 9.52
C PHE A 95 17.78 -20.16 9.26
N LYS A 96 17.36 -19.00 9.74
CA LYS A 96 16.00 -18.49 9.50
C LYS A 96 15.76 -18.18 8.02
N TYR A 97 16.73 -17.60 7.35
CA TYR A 97 16.69 -17.31 5.93
C TYR A 97 16.52 -18.58 5.07
N GLN A 98 17.25 -19.65 5.39
CA GLN A 98 17.13 -20.96 4.73
C GLN A 98 15.80 -21.65 5.07
N GLN A 99 15.39 -21.67 6.34
CA GLN A 99 14.11 -22.22 6.76
C GLN A 99 12.93 -21.58 6.03
N GLN A 100 12.99 -20.29 5.78
CA GLN A 100 11.96 -19.58 5.04
C GLN A 100 11.97 -19.95 3.55
N LYS A 101 13.16 -20.13 2.96
CA LYS A 101 13.31 -20.66 1.61
C LYS A 101 12.68 -22.06 1.48
N ASP A 102 12.92 -22.95 2.43
CA ASP A 102 12.36 -24.33 2.42
C ASP A 102 10.84 -24.33 2.58
N THR A 103 10.28 -23.42 3.37
CA THR A 103 8.81 -23.31 3.57
C THR A 103 8.10 -22.74 2.33
N LEU A 104 8.78 -21.88 1.55
CA LEU A 104 8.31 -21.37 0.27
C LEU A 104 8.52 -22.36 -0.89
N SER A 105 9.27 -23.44 -0.65
CA SER A 105 9.62 -24.49 -1.61
C SER A 105 8.65 -25.67 -1.66
N ALA A 106 7.51 -25.63 -0.96
CA ALA A 106 6.43 -26.59 -1.14
C ALA A 106 5.77 -26.40 -2.53
N PRO A 107 5.30 -27.42 -3.23
CA PRO A 107 5.52 -27.86 -4.60
C PRO A 107 5.19 -26.83 -5.69
N GLN A 108 6.08 -25.89 -5.93
CA GLN A 108 6.10 -25.00 -7.10
C GLN A 108 7.33 -25.30 -7.98
N GLN A 109 7.77 -26.55 -8.00
CA GLN A 109 9.05 -26.97 -8.62
C GLN A 109 9.18 -26.68 -10.13
N ASP A 110 8.09 -26.31 -10.83
CA ASP A 110 8.10 -26.07 -12.28
C ASP A 110 7.96 -24.60 -12.70
N MET A 111 7.91 -23.64 -11.75
CA MET A 111 7.77 -22.23 -12.09
C MET A 111 9.12 -21.58 -12.36
N ASN A 112 9.15 -20.75 -13.42
CA ASN A 112 10.29 -19.88 -13.73
C ASN A 112 10.65 -18.99 -12.52
N PRO A 113 11.94 -18.82 -12.17
CA PRO A 113 12.38 -17.97 -11.06
C PRO A 113 11.85 -16.52 -11.11
N LEU A 114 11.68 -15.96 -12.31
CA LEU A 114 11.09 -14.62 -12.48
C LEU A 114 9.62 -14.59 -12.01
N THR A 115 8.85 -15.60 -12.40
CA THR A 115 7.45 -15.75 -11.96
C THR A 115 7.36 -15.87 -10.44
N GLN A 116 8.20 -16.73 -9.84
CA GLN A 116 8.26 -16.89 -8.38
C GLN A 116 8.58 -15.58 -7.67
N ARG A 117 9.51 -14.76 -8.22
CA ARG A 117 9.88 -13.46 -7.67
C ARG A 117 8.69 -12.51 -7.61
N VAL A 118 7.94 -12.39 -8.70
CA VAL A 118 6.75 -11.54 -8.77
C VAL A 118 5.70 -12.01 -7.77
N LEU A 119 5.42 -13.31 -7.72
CA LEU A 119 4.43 -13.87 -6.78
C LEU A 119 4.84 -13.67 -5.32
N ARG A 120 6.13 -13.76 -4.99
CA ARG A 120 6.64 -13.42 -3.64
C ARG A 120 6.41 -11.95 -3.30
N SER A 121 6.62 -11.04 -4.25
CA SER A 121 6.35 -9.61 -4.02
C SER A 121 4.88 -9.36 -3.70
N TYR A 122 3.94 -10.04 -4.36
CA TYR A 122 2.52 -9.98 -4.03
C TYR A 122 2.23 -10.55 -2.63
N ALA A 123 2.83 -11.69 -2.29
CA ALA A 123 2.65 -12.30 -0.97
C ALA A 123 3.15 -11.38 0.16
N ASN A 124 4.30 -10.74 -0.05
CA ASN A 124 4.88 -9.79 0.89
C ASN A 124 4.00 -8.54 1.09
N VAL A 125 3.53 -7.94 -0.01
CA VAL A 125 2.61 -6.79 0.08
C VAL A 125 1.33 -7.16 0.81
N ARG A 126 0.76 -8.34 0.56
CA ARG A 126 -0.41 -8.83 1.29
C ARG A 126 -0.16 -8.95 2.79
N GLU A 127 0.98 -9.53 3.18
CA GLU A 127 1.33 -9.72 4.59
C GLU A 127 1.54 -8.40 5.32
N ILE A 128 2.27 -7.46 4.69
CA ILE A 128 2.46 -6.10 5.25
C ILE A 128 1.12 -5.38 5.35
N SER A 129 0.29 -5.42 4.30
CA SER A 129 -1.03 -4.79 4.31
C SER A 129 -1.90 -5.32 5.43
N GLN A 130 -1.89 -6.63 5.67
CA GLN A 130 -2.65 -7.25 6.76
C GLN A 130 -2.25 -6.71 8.15
N GLY A 131 -0.97 -6.37 8.35
CA GLY A 131 -0.48 -5.77 9.59
C GLY A 131 -0.82 -4.28 9.76
N LEU A 132 -1.24 -3.59 8.69
CA LEU A 132 -1.58 -2.17 8.68
C LEU A 132 -3.10 -1.90 8.70
N ILE A 133 -3.92 -2.94 8.51
CA ILE A 133 -5.38 -2.80 8.50
C ILE A 133 -5.87 -2.42 9.89
N ASP A 134 -6.65 -1.33 9.92
CA ASP A 134 -7.43 -0.87 11.07
C ASP A 134 -8.91 -0.89 10.66
N ASP A 135 -9.63 -1.91 11.13
CA ASP A 135 -11.03 -2.14 10.77
C ASP A 135 -11.94 -0.98 11.22
N GLU A 136 -11.67 -0.38 12.40
CA GLU A 136 -12.43 0.78 12.88
C GLU A 136 -12.20 2.01 12.01
N GLN A 137 -10.97 2.21 11.51
CA GLN A 137 -10.67 3.30 10.57
C GLN A 137 -11.39 3.10 9.24
N LEU A 138 -11.39 1.87 8.70
CA LEU A 138 -12.10 1.55 7.46
C LEU A 138 -13.61 1.77 7.60
N GLU A 139 -14.19 1.40 8.73
CA GLU A 139 -15.59 1.67 9.05
C GLU A 139 -15.90 3.18 9.06
N ARG A 140 -15.08 3.98 9.77
CA ARG A 140 -15.25 5.44 9.80
C ARG A 140 -15.17 6.06 8.41
N VAL A 141 -14.19 5.64 7.59
CA VAL A 141 -14.01 6.16 6.24
C VAL A 141 -15.17 5.73 5.32
N ALA A 142 -15.66 4.50 5.45
CA ALA A 142 -16.85 4.05 4.72
C ALA A 142 -18.10 4.88 5.07
N GLN A 143 -18.29 5.20 6.35
CA GLN A 143 -19.36 6.09 6.79
C GLN A 143 -19.19 7.53 6.27
N MET A 144 -17.94 8.04 6.18
CA MET A 144 -17.70 9.35 5.55
C MET A 144 -18.12 9.36 4.08
N ILE A 145 -17.84 8.29 3.34
CA ILE A 145 -18.28 8.17 1.93
C ILE A 145 -19.81 8.19 1.85
N ASP A 146 -20.49 7.45 2.72
CA ASP A 146 -21.96 7.33 2.72
C ASP A 146 -22.68 8.64 3.08
N GLN A 147 -22.06 9.44 3.97
CA GLN A 147 -22.61 10.71 4.44
C GLN A 147 -22.30 11.90 3.53
N SER A 148 -21.39 11.76 2.57
CA SER A 148 -20.95 12.87 1.72
C SER A 148 -21.86 13.02 0.50
N GLU A 149 -22.20 14.25 0.13
CA GLU A 149 -22.94 14.52 -1.10
C GLU A 149 -22.08 14.33 -2.35
N ARG A 150 -20.77 14.62 -2.24
CA ARG A 150 -19.79 14.51 -3.35
C ARG A 150 -18.46 13.96 -2.84
N VAL A 151 -17.85 13.07 -3.59
CA VAL A 151 -16.57 12.46 -3.25
C VAL A 151 -15.57 12.69 -4.39
N TYR A 152 -14.38 13.19 -4.06
CA TYR A 152 -13.32 13.44 -5.02
C TYR A 152 -12.09 12.58 -4.72
N PHE A 153 -11.47 12.07 -5.78
CA PHE A 153 -10.29 11.23 -5.71
C PHE A 153 -9.13 11.89 -6.45
N PHE A 154 -8.12 12.37 -5.72
CA PHE A 154 -6.96 13.07 -6.27
C PHE A 154 -5.74 12.15 -6.31
N GLY A 155 -5.11 12.01 -7.49
CA GLY A 155 -3.90 11.21 -7.65
C GLY A 155 -3.19 11.50 -8.96
N THR A 156 -1.86 11.49 -8.98
CA THR A 156 -1.05 11.69 -10.17
C THR A 156 -0.33 10.42 -10.58
N GLY A 157 0.02 10.29 -11.86
CA GLY A 157 0.74 9.12 -12.37
C GLY A 157 0.07 7.78 -12.02
N SER A 158 0.81 6.86 -11.39
CA SER A 158 0.28 5.56 -10.94
C SER A 158 -0.84 5.70 -9.91
N SER A 159 -0.76 6.69 -9.01
CA SER A 159 -1.81 6.98 -8.03
C SER A 159 -3.08 7.52 -8.70
N GLY A 160 -2.96 8.19 -9.86
CA GLY A 160 -4.11 8.61 -10.66
C GLY A 160 -4.91 7.43 -11.22
N LEU A 161 -4.26 6.30 -11.51
CA LEU A 161 -4.98 5.06 -11.89
C LEU A 161 -5.78 4.51 -10.72
N VAL A 162 -5.26 4.61 -9.49
CA VAL A 162 -5.97 4.23 -8.26
C VAL A 162 -7.20 5.10 -8.04
N ALA A 163 -7.05 6.43 -8.21
CA ALA A 163 -8.16 7.38 -8.13
C ALA A 163 -9.29 7.03 -9.11
N ARG A 164 -8.94 6.72 -10.36
CA ARG A 164 -9.91 6.29 -11.39
C ARG A 164 -10.59 4.97 -11.06
N GLU A 165 -9.85 3.99 -10.53
CA GLU A 165 -10.41 2.70 -10.10
C GLU A 165 -11.41 2.92 -8.95
N MET A 166 -11.05 3.72 -7.95
CA MET A 166 -11.94 4.02 -6.84
C MET A 166 -13.22 4.71 -7.33
N LYS A 167 -13.11 5.73 -8.21
CA LYS A 167 -14.29 6.33 -8.86
C LYS A 167 -15.16 5.28 -9.54
N LEU A 168 -14.57 4.43 -10.40
CA LEU A 168 -15.30 3.44 -11.17
C LEU A 168 -16.10 2.48 -10.28
N ARG A 169 -15.53 2.08 -9.14
CA ARG A 169 -16.17 1.15 -8.21
C ARG A 169 -17.29 1.80 -7.41
N PHE A 170 -17.03 2.95 -6.80
CA PHE A 170 -17.97 3.60 -5.89
C PHE A 170 -19.13 4.26 -6.63
N MET A 171 -18.93 4.83 -7.84
CA MET A 171 -20.03 5.33 -8.65
C MET A 171 -21.05 4.25 -9.01
N ARG A 172 -20.64 2.99 -9.13
CA ARG A 172 -21.54 1.86 -9.40
C ARG A 172 -22.42 1.49 -8.21
N LEU A 173 -22.05 1.93 -7.01
CA LEU A 173 -22.83 1.80 -5.77
C LEU A 173 -23.63 3.07 -5.46
N GLY A 174 -23.70 4.02 -6.38
CA GLY A 174 -24.52 5.23 -6.26
C GLY A 174 -23.78 6.45 -5.70
N VAL A 175 -22.47 6.36 -5.43
CA VAL A 175 -21.70 7.52 -4.95
C VAL A 175 -21.52 8.54 -6.07
N VAL A 176 -21.85 9.80 -5.80
CA VAL A 176 -21.57 10.92 -6.71
C VAL A 176 -20.09 11.28 -6.55
N CYS A 177 -19.27 10.85 -7.48
CA CYS A 177 -17.81 10.98 -7.33
C CYS A 177 -17.09 11.29 -8.64
N GLU A 178 -15.90 11.94 -8.52
CA GLU A 178 -15.02 12.27 -9.63
C GLU A 178 -13.56 11.95 -9.28
N ALA A 179 -12.78 11.57 -10.29
CA ALA A 179 -11.35 11.32 -10.16
C ALA A 179 -10.55 12.32 -10.98
N LEU A 180 -9.72 13.11 -10.32
CA LEU A 180 -8.85 14.11 -10.91
C LEU A 180 -7.41 13.56 -10.90
N THR A 181 -6.68 13.75 -12.01
CA THR A 181 -5.36 13.13 -12.16
C THR A 181 -4.26 14.14 -12.56
N ASP A 182 -4.58 15.41 -12.53
CA ASP A 182 -3.68 16.51 -12.83
C ASP A 182 -3.87 17.67 -11.85
N PRO A 183 -2.81 18.49 -11.61
CA PRO A 183 -2.84 19.60 -10.65
C PRO A 183 -3.87 20.69 -10.98
N ASP A 184 -4.11 20.99 -12.26
CA ASP A 184 -5.10 22.01 -12.64
C ASP A 184 -6.51 21.55 -12.28
N GLY A 185 -6.80 20.27 -12.52
CA GLY A 185 -8.05 19.63 -12.11
C GLY A 185 -8.25 19.68 -10.59
N PHE A 186 -7.20 19.48 -9.79
CA PHE A 186 -7.28 19.62 -8.33
C PHE A 186 -7.64 21.06 -7.94
N ALA A 187 -6.91 22.06 -8.45
CA ALA A 187 -7.11 23.47 -8.12
C ALA A 187 -8.53 23.95 -8.51
N TRP A 188 -9.04 23.57 -9.67
CA TRP A 188 -10.40 23.92 -10.06
C TRP A 188 -11.45 23.24 -9.17
N THR A 189 -11.22 22.00 -8.79
CA THR A 189 -12.13 21.26 -7.93
C THR A 189 -12.16 21.82 -6.52
N THR A 190 -11.00 22.17 -5.94
CA THR A 190 -10.94 22.76 -4.59
C THR A 190 -11.70 24.09 -4.50
N SER A 191 -11.81 24.85 -5.59
CA SER A 191 -12.60 26.11 -5.62
C SER A 191 -14.12 25.93 -5.48
N ILE A 192 -14.65 24.70 -5.63
CA ILE A 192 -16.08 24.37 -5.53
C ILE A 192 -16.39 23.38 -4.41
N ILE A 193 -15.39 23.01 -3.59
CA ILE A 193 -15.53 22.12 -2.44
C ILE A 193 -16.19 22.87 -1.28
N ASP A 194 -16.96 22.13 -0.48
CA ASP A 194 -17.64 22.58 0.74
C ASP A 194 -17.62 21.47 1.80
N GLU A 195 -18.25 21.74 2.96
CA GLU A 195 -18.32 20.82 4.10
C GLU A 195 -19.07 19.51 3.83
N LYS A 196 -19.78 19.40 2.71
CA LYS A 196 -20.50 18.19 2.29
C LYS A 196 -19.66 17.29 1.40
N CYS A 197 -18.44 17.71 1.09
CA CYS A 197 -17.50 16.98 0.25
C CYS A 197 -16.56 16.12 1.07
N LEU A 198 -16.14 15.00 0.46
CA LEU A 198 -15.05 14.16 0.94
C LEU A 198 -13.97 14.09 -0.13
N VAL A 199 -12.73 14.35 0.23
CA VAL A 199 -11.61 14.33 -0.71
C VAL A 199 -10.57 13.29 -0.31
N PHE A 200 -10.31 12.36 -1.21
CA PHE A 200 -9.23 11.38 -1.07
C PHE A 200 -8.00 11.84 -1.84
N GLY A 201 -6.83 11.78 -1.22
CA GLY A 201 -5.53 11.97 -1.87
C GLY A 201 -4.70 10.70 -1.85
N PHE A 202 -4.11 10.37 -2.99
CA PHE A 202 -3.24 9.20 -3.14
C PHE A 202 -1.80 9.63 -3.35
N SER A 203 -0.97 9.55 -2.29
CA SER A 203 0.46 9.88 -2.34
C SER A 203 1.26 8.84 -1.55
N LEU A 204 1.89 7.87 -2.23
CA LEU A 204 2.70 6.84 -1.56
C LEU A 204 3.82 7.44 -0.72
N SER A 205 4.50 8.47 -1.22
CA SER A 205 5.56 9.16 -0.48
C SER A 205 5.05 10.04 0.67
N GLY A 206 3.75 10.40 0.68
CA GLY A 206 3.19 11.37 1.61
C GLY A 206 3.72 12.82 1.41
N THR A 207 4.42 13.09 0.30
CA THR A 207 5.10 14.37 0.04
C THR A 207 4.84 14.94 -1.35
N THR A 208 3.88 14.40 -2.13
CA THR A 208 3.53 14.94 -3.44
C THR A 208 2.84 16.30 -3.27
N PRO A 209 3.51 17.43 -3.61
CA PRO A 209 3.01 18.76 -3.23
C PRO A 209 1.58 19.01 -3.74
N SER A 210 1.32 18.74 -5.02
CA SER A 210 -0.01 18.95 -5.61
C SER A 210 -1.14 18.16 -4.93
N ILE A 211 -0.85 17.03 -4.29
CA ILE A 211 -1.84 16.25 -3.54
C ILE A 211 -1.99 16.81 -2.12
N ILE A 212 -0.85 17.05 -1.44
CA ILE A 212 -0.87 17.53 -0.06
C ILE A 212 -1.50 18.91 0.03
N ASP A 213 -1.07 19.85 -0.82
CA ASP A 213 -1.59 21.22 -0.85
C ASP A 213 -3.10 21.23 -1.18
N SER A 214 -3.54 20.44 -2.18
CA SER A 214 -4.97 20.36 -2.54
C SER A 214 -5.83 19.73 -1.44
N LEU A 215 -5.30 18.79 -0.65
CA LEU A 215 -6.03 18.25 0.51
C LEU A 215 -6.14 19.28 1.64
N LEU A 216 -5.10 20.08 1.87
CA LEU A 216 -5.13 21.17 2.85
C LEU A 216 -6.11 22.26 2.41
N ASP A 217 -6.07 22.68 1.15
CA ASP A 217 -7.02 23.65 0.58
C ASP A 217 -8.48 23.13 0.72
N ALA A 218 -8.72 21.85 0.43
CA ALA A 218 -10.05 21.25 0.58
C ALA A 218 -10.51 21.26 2.05
N GLN A 219 -9.59 21.01 2.99
CA GLN A 219 -9.88 21.06 4.43
C GLN A 219 -10.18 22.47 4.90
N ASP A 220 -9.47 23.48 4.40
CA ASP A 220 -9.73 24.90 4.69
C ASP A 220 -11.12 25.33 4.18
N MET A 221 -11.63 24.67 3.11
CA MET A 221 -13.00 24.86 2.61
C MET A 221 -14.04 24.04 3.39
N GLY A 222 -13.65 23.32 4.44
CA GLY A 222 -14.52 22.57 5.34
C GLY A 222 -14.74 21.10 4.98
N ALA A 223 -14.16 20.60 3.88
CA ALA A 223 -14.29 19.21 3.48
C ALA A 223 -13.56 18.25 4.42
N LYS A 224 -14.06 17.04 4.54
CA LYS A 224 -13.30 15.93 5.15
C LYS A 224 -12.24 15.44 4.15
N THR A 225 -11.07 15.08 4.67
CA THR A 225 -9.93 14.66 3.83
C THR A 225 -9.36 13.32 4.29
N VAL A 226 -9.03 12.46 3.34
CA VAL A 226 -8.44 11.14 3.58
C VAL A 226 -7.17 10.99 2.73
N LEU A 227 -6.03 10.77 3.35
CA LEU A 227 -4.78 10.52 2.65
C LEU A 227 -4.42 9.03 2.67
N PHE A 228 -4.08 8.46 1.50
CA PHE A 228 -3.44 7.15 1.39
C PHE A 228 -1.93 7.34 1.22
N THR A 229 -1.14 6.80 2.15
CA THR A 229 0.33 6.93 2.09
C THR A 229 1.04 5.70 2.68
N SER A 230 2.25 5.43 2.22
CA SER A 230 3.14 4.45 2.87
C SER A 230 4.19 5.11 3.76
N SER A 231 4.26 6.44 3.79
CA SER A 231 5.30 7.22 4.50
C SER A 231 4.65 8.34 5.32
N PRO A 232 4.09 8.03 6.49
CA PRO A 232 3.49 9.03 7.35
C PRO A 232 4.57 9.99 7.87
N ASN A 233 4.27 11.29 7.84
CA ASN A 233 5.11 12.35 8.37
C ASN A 233 4.23 13.34 9.18
N LYS A 234 4.79 14.48 9.61
CA LYS A 234 4.03 15.46 10.41
C LYS A 234 2.86 16.06 9.62
N ASP A 235 3.04 16.31 8.35
CA ASP A 235 2.04 16.97 7.51
C ASP A 235 0.86 16.01 7.23
N THR A 236 1.12 14.71 7.17
CA THR A 236 0.08 13.69 6.94
C THR A 236 -0.88 13.52 8.13
N GLN A 237 -0.56 14.05 9.32
CA GLN A 237 -1.44 14.03 10.49
C GLN A 237 -2.48 15.16 10.50
N ALA A 238 -2.36 16.12 9.58
CA ALA A 238 -3.32 17.22 9.47
C ALA A 238 -4.68 16.79 8.90
N PHE A 239 -4.74 15.66 8.19
CA PHE A 239 -5.94 15.20 7.50
C PHE A 239 -6.94 14.52 8.45
N THR A 240 -8.22 14.49 8.06
CA THR A 240 -9.29 13.85 8.84
C THR A 240 -8.97 12.38 9.12
N GLU A 241 -8.48 11.65 8.12
CA GLU A 241 -7.95 10.30 8.26
C GLU A 241 -6.70 10.12 7.39
N THR A 242 -5.75 9.34 7.87
CA THR A 242 -4.57 8.92 7.10
C THR A 242 -4.48 7.41 7.10
N ILE A 243 -4.75 6.80 5.96
CA ILE A 243 -4.70 5.35 5.77
C ILE A 243 -3.30 4.94 5.35
N LEU A 244 -2.68 4.08 6.14
CA LEU A 244 -1.38 3.53 5.84
C LEU A 244 -1.50 2.38 4.85
N VAL A 245 -0.68 2.41 3.79
CA VAL A 245 -0.58 1.34 2.81
C VAL A 245 0.81 0.71 2.84
N ALA A 246 0.91 -0.56 2.44
CA ALA A 246 2.19 -1.25 2.43
C ALA A 246 3.21 -0.53 1.55
N SER A 247 4.41 -0.30 2.08
CA SER A 247 5.54 0.17 1.29
C SER A 247 6.13 -0.98 0.49
N GLN A 248 6.40 -0.74 -0.77
CA GLN A 248 7.26 -1.61 -1.56
C GLN A 248 8.67 -1.05 -1.48
N ASN A 249 9.59 -1.87 -1.05
CA ASN A 249 10.93 -1.47 -0.76
C ASN A 249 11.66 -0.74 -1.89
N GLN A 250 12.43 0.28 -1.52
CA GLN A 250 13.20 1.09 -2.46
C GLN A 250 14.46 0.39 -3.00
N ALA A 251 14.85 -0.75 -2.43
CA ALA A 251 16.12 -1.41 -2.74
C ALA A 251 16.28 -1.91 -4.18
N SER A 252 15.19 -2.11 -4.94
CA SER A 252 15.30 -2.52 -6.35
C SER A 252 14.13 -2.00 -7.19
N TYR A 253 14.34 -0.89 -7.87
CA TYR A 253 13.36 -0.28 -8.80
C TYR A 253 12.90 -1.25 -9.92
N ILE A 254 13.78 -2.15 -10.35
CA ILE A 254 13.56 -3.04 -11.50
C ILE A 254 12.66 -4.24 -11.14
N GLN A 255 12.48 -4.55 -9.86
CA GLN A 255 11.79 -5.77 -9.40
C GLN A 255 10.43 -5.52 -8.75
N ARG A 256 9.91 -4.29 -8.81
CA ARG A 256 8.66 -3.93 -8.14
C ARG A 256 7.45 -4.42 -8.91
N ILE A 257 6.48 -4.96 -8.18
CA ILE A 257 5.12 -5.07 -8.68
C ILE A 257 4.51 -3.67 -8.80
N SER A 258 3.35 -3.57 -9.44
CA SER A 258 2.68 -2.29 -9.62
C SER A 258 2.48 -1.55 -8.28
N ALA A 259 2.83 -0.25 -8.26
CA ALA A 259 2.70 0.61 -7.09
C ALA A 259 1.25 0.80 -6.61
N GLN A 260 0.27 0.45 -7.45
CA GLN A 260 -1.15 0.52 -7.12
C GLN A 260 -1.58 -0.61 -6.16
N ILE A 261 -0.92 -1.77 -6.19
CA ILE A 261 -1.37 -2.98 -5.48
C ILE A 261 -1.63 -2.74 -3.99
N PRO A 262 -0.73 -2.10 -3.21
CA PRO A 262 -0.99 -1.83 -1.80
C PRO A 262 -2.25 -0.99 -1.56
N MET A 263 -2.49 0.01 -2.42
CA MET A 263 -3.68 0.87 -2.34
C MET A 263 -4.94 0.11 -2.73
N LEU A 264 -4.87 -0.73 -3.77
CA LEU A 264 -6.01 -1.52 -4.24
C LEU A 264 -6.50 -2.52 -3.18
N ILE A 265 -5.59 -3.11 -2.39
CA ILE A 265 -5.97 -3.97 -1.26
C ILE A 265 -6.88 -3.20 -0.27
N ILE A 266 -6.50 -1.97 0.09
CA ILE A 266 -7.28 -1.15 1.02
C ILE A 266 -8.60 -0.70 0.38
N ILE A 267 -8.59 -0.38 -0.91
CA ILE A 267 -9.82 -0.01 -1.64
C ILE A 267 -10.80 -1.18 -1.70
N ASP A 268 -10.33 -2.41 -1.89
CA ASP A 268 -11.17 -3.61 -1.86
C ASP A 268 -11.85 -3.79 -0.50
N LEU A 269 -11.09 -3.58 0.59
CA LEU A 269 -11.64 -3.62 1.94
C LEU A 269 -12.65 -2.49 2.15
N LEU A 270 -12.29 -1.25 1.85
CA LEU A 270 -13.17 -0.10 2.00
C LEU A 270 -14.46 -0.24 1.19
N TYR A 271 -14.38 -0.82 -0.01
CA TYR A 271 -15.54 -1.16 -0.82
C TYR A 271 -16.46 -2.18 -0.13
N ALA A 272 -15.88 -3.20 0.51
CA ALA A 272 -16.65 -4.19 1.26
C ALA A 272 -17.35 -3.55 2.47
N TYR A 273 -16.64 -2.73 3.27
CA TYR A 273 -17.25 -2.00 4.39
C TYR A 273 -18.35 -1.05 3.93
N PHE A 274 -18.13 -0.30 2.87
CA PHE A 274 -19.13 0.61 2.31
C PHE A 274 -20.39 -0.13 1.82
N LEU A 275 -20.22 -1.29 1.18
CA LEU A 275 -21.35 -2.11 0.70
C LEU A 275 -22.23 -2.58 1.87
N GLU A 276 -21.64 -2.92 3.02
CA GLU A 276 -22.39 -3.42 4.19
C GLU A 276 -23.24 -2.36 4.90
N ILE A 277 -22.97 -1.04 4.70
CA ILE A 277 -23.76 0.01 5.36
C ILE A 277 -25.26 -0.05 4.94
N ASP A 278 -25.53 -0.28 3.65
CA ASP A 278 -26.87 -0.51 3.11
C ASP A 278 -26.75 -1.41 1.87
N ARG A 279 -26.51 -2.68 2.13
CA ARG A 279 -26.25 -3.68 1.10
C ARG A 279 -27.39 -3.77 0.09
N GLU A 280 -28.63 -3.80 0.56
CA GLU A 280 -29.80 -4.00 -0.31
C GLU A 280 -29.96 -2.86 -1.33
N SER A 281 -29.87 -1.62 -0.87
CA SER A 281 -29.97 -0.42 -1.72
C SER A 281 -28.82 -0.35 -2.73
N LYS A 282 -27.57 -0.60 -2.25
CA LYS A 282 -26.39 -0.53 -3.10
C LYS A 282 -26.35 -1.64 -4.16
N GLU A 283 -26.74 -2.86 -3.81
CA GLU A 283 -26.89 -3.97 -4.78
C GLU A 283 -27.99 -3.67 -5.82
N LYS A 284 -29.08 -3.04 -5.41
CA LYS A 284 -30.13 -2.62 -6.33
C LYS A 284 -29.63 -1.57 -7.33
N ILE A 285 -28.88 -0.58 -6.86
CA ILE A 285 -28.24 0.43 -7.72
C ILE A 285 -27.27 -0.23 -8.69
N PHE A 286 -26.39 -1.11 -8.19
CA PHE A 286 -25.42 -1.84 -8.99
C PHE A 286 -26.09 -2.68 -10.10
N ASN A 287 -27.17 -3.37 -9.78
CA ASN A 287 -27.89 -4.23 -10.72
C ASN A 287 -28.72 -3.42 -11.73
N SER A 288 -29.19 -2.23 -11.38
CA SER A 288 -29.99 -1.37 -12.28
C SER A 288 -29.24 -1.01 -13.57
N TYR A 289 -27.92 -0.93 -13.54
CA TYR A 289 -27.08 -0.73 -14.72
C TYR A 289 -27.25 -1.87 -15.75
N TRP A 290 -27.29 -3.13 -15.29
CA TRP A 290 -27.42 -4.29 -16.15
C TRP A 290 -28.86 -4.40 -16.74
N GLU A 291 -29.86 -4.09 -15.93
CA GLU A 291 -31.25 -4.07 -16.35
C GLU A 291 -31.49 -3.01 -17.45
N ASN A 292 -30.99 -1.79 -17.23
CA ASN A 292 -31.07 -0.70 -18.20
C ASN A 292 -30.32 -1.03 -19.51
N ASN A 293 -29.18 -1.70 -19.45
CA ASN A 293 -28.44 -2.10 -20.64
C ASN A 293 -29.13 -3.23 -21.42
N ARG A 294 -29.75 -4.19 -20.73
CA ARG A 294 -30.59 -5.22 -21.39
C ARG A 294 -31.75 -4.59 -22.12
N LEU A 295 -32.47 -3.66 -21.48
CA LEU A 295 -33.58 -2.93 -22.08
C LEU A 295 -33.14 -2.08 -23.28
N ASN A 296 -32.02 -1.40 -23.23
CA ASN A 296 -31.47 -0.62 -24.33
C ASN A 296 -30.99 -1.50 -25.50
N GLY A 297 -30.39 -2.66 -25.21
CA GLY A 297 -30.06 -3.66 -26.24
C GLY A 297 -31.28 -4.18 -26.95
N TYR A 298 -32.39 -4.42 -26.25
CA TYR A 298 -33.66 -4.82 -26.82
C TYR A 298 -34.26 -3.72 -27.70
N ARG A 299 -34.25 -2.45 -27.24
CA ARG A 299 -34.73 -1.29 -28.00
C ARG A 299 -33.91 -1.01 -29.26
N ARG A 300 -32.59 -1.22 -29.26
CA ARG A 300 -31.73 -1.09 -30.45
C ARG A 300 -32.05 -2.17 -31.48
N ASN A 301 -32.27 -3.41 -31.07
CA ASN A 301 -32.62 -4.52 -31.96
C ASN A 301 -34.02 -4.37 -32.58
N THR A 302 -34.97 -3.74 -31.89
CA THR A 302 -36.32 -3.46 -32.45
C THR A 302 -36.33 -2.27 -33.40
N ARG A 303 -35.44 -1.26 -33.22
CA ARG A 303 -35.29 -0.14 -34.18
C ARG A 303 -34.69 -0.55 -35.52
N ASN A 304 -33.79 -1.55 -35.52
CA ASN A 304 -33.15 -2.07 -36.73
C ASN A 304 -34.01 -3.13 -37.47
N ARG A 305 -35.23 -3.45 -37.00
CA ARG A 305 -36.15 -4.42 -37.59
C ARG A 305 -37.41 -3.75 -38.12
N LYS A 306 -37.39 -2.46 -38.46
CA LYS A 306 -38.49 -1.88 -39.28
C LYS A 306 -38.14 -2.11 -40.75
N PRO A 307 -39.11 -2.65 -41.54
CA PRO A 307 -38.92 -2.96 -42.95
C PRO A 307 -38.68 -1.73 -43.81
#